data_22052c9e911a785eca0532ae9e8ac72c
#
_entry.id   22052c9e911a785eca0532ae9e8ac72c
#
_cell.length_a   1.000
_cell.length_b   1.000
_cell.length_c   1.000
_cell.angle_alpha   90.00
_cell.angle_beta   90.00
_cell.angle_gamma   90.00
#
_symmetry.space_group_name_H-M   'P 1'
#
loop_
_entity.id
_entity.type
_entity.pdbx_description
1 polymer ?
#
loop_
_entity_poly.entity_id
_entity_poly.type
_entity_poly.pdbx_seq_one_letter_code
_entity_poly.pdbx_strand_id
1 'polypeptide(L)'
;MQSIEQLQHIINKAIAETKYTAKPTELYAPITYLMELGGKRMRPVLVLLSTELFGGNVFKALDAAIGIELFHNFTLMHDDIMDKAPLRRGKPTVHAKWNESAGILSGDVMFVEAYKRMIKVDDSILRDVLDVFSDTASGVCQGQQADMNFEKRDNVSIEEYLRMIKQKTAVLLAGSMQIGALIGGAEKQQALLLYEFGENLGIAFQLQDDILDVYGNPEKFGKQVGGDIISNKKTFMLIKAKELAQDSVAAELDMWLSNSDHDPEEKVNTVTSIYNLLKVRQLVEKEMEHFVKKALHALSRVSVESSKKQILQGFAEQLLIREH
;
A
#
# COMPACT_ATOMS: atom_id res chain seq x y z
N MET A 1 21.48 14.09 0.61
CA MET A 1 20.15 13.63 1.06
C MET A 1 20.32 12.69 2.25
N GLN A 2 19.37 12.70 3.17
CA GLN A 2 19.37 11.79 4.33
C GLN A 2 19.03 10.36 3.87
N SER A 3 19.54 9.35 4.61
CA SER A 3 19.19 7.96 4.33
C SER A 3 17.73 7.65 4.73
N ILE A 4 17.18 6.56 4.20
CA ILE A 4 15.83 6.09 4.57
C ILE A 4 15.73 5.87 6.08
N GLU A 5 16.74 5.29 6.71
CA GLU A 5 16.79 5.03 8.16
C GLU A 5 16.79 6.33 8.97
N GLN A 6 17.49 7.36 8.50
CA GLN A 6 17.48 8.68 9.15
C GLN A 6 16.10 9.32 9.08
N LEU A 7 15.44 9.27 7.91
CA LEU A 7 14.08 9.79 7.75
C LEU A 7 13.05 8.96 8.55
N GLN A 8 13.23 7.63 8.63
CA GLN A 8 12.41 6.78 9.50
C GLN A 8 12.57 7.15 10.98
N HIS A 9 13.79 7.44 11.41
CA HIS A 9 14.04 7.88 12.79
C HIS A 9 13.33 9.20 13.10
N ILE A 10 13.42 10.18 12.19
CA ILE A 10 12.75 11.48 12.32
C ILE A 10 11.23 11.30 12.44
N ILE A 11 10.63 10.54 11.53
CA ILE A 11 9.15 10.36 11.54
C ILE A 11 8.68 9.55 12.73
N ASN A 12 9.41 8.49 13.13
CA ASN A 12 9.06 7.70 14.31
C ASN A 12 9.08 8.54 15.59
N LYS A 13 10.09 9.40 15.73
CA LYS A 13 10.17 10.35 16.85
C LYS A 13 8.96 11.30 16.83
N ALA A 14 8.66 11.91 15.70
CA ALA A 14 7.55 12.84 15.56
C ALA A 14 6.18 12.18 15.85
N ILE A 15 5.98 10.92 15.42
CA ILE A 15 4.77 10.14 15.74
C ILE A 15 4.70 9.87 17.25
N ALA A 16 5.80 9.46 17.88
CA ALA A 16 5.82 9.15 19.32
C ALA A 16 5.55 10.39 20.20
N GLU A 17 5.94 11.57 19.75
CA GLU A 17 5.68 12.85 20.42
C GLU A 17 4.23 13.35 20.21
N THR A 18 3.53 12.82 19.19
CA THR A 18 2.13 13.19 18.91
C THR A 18 1.20 12.49 19.89
N LYS A 19 0.41 13.30 20.64
CA LYS A 19 -0.53 12.80 21.66
C LYS A 19 -1.98 12.92 21.18
N TYR A 20 -2.74 11.85 21.36
CA TYR A 20 -4.19 11.78 21.10
C TYR A 20 -4.91 11.66 22.44
N THR A 21 -4.94 12.76 23.21
CA THR A 21 -5.42 12.81 24.61
C THR A 21 -6.76 13.53 24.80
N ALA A 22 -7.45 13.83 23.70
CA ALA A 22 -8.76 14.46 23.77
C ALA A 22 -9.83 13.53 24.37
N LYS A 23 -10.95 14.08 24.77
CA LYS A 23 -12.09 13.32 25.31
C LYS A 23 -13.19 13.19 24.26
N PRO A 24 -13.96 12.10 24.29
CA PRO A 24 -13.87 10.98 25.24
C PRO A 24 -12.65 10.08 24.98
N THR A 25 -12.04 9.55 26.04
CA THR A 25 -10.82 8.73 25.96
C THR A 25 -11.01 7.50 25.09
N GLU A 26 -12.18 6.89 25.14
CA GLU A 26 -12.55 5.69 24.38
C GLU A 26 -12.45 5.90 22.86
N LEU A 27 -12.57 7.14 22.39
CA LEU A 27 -12.44 7.53 20.99
C LEU A 27 -10.98 7.65 20.55
N TYR A 28 -10.08 8.11 21.44
CA TYR A 28 -8.69 8.42 21.12
C TYR A 28 -7.69 7.31 21.51
N ALA A 29 -8.06 6.46 22.51
CA ALA A 29 -7.20 5.35 22.90
C ALA A 29 -6.93 4.33 21.78
N PRO A 30 -7.91 3.96 20.92
CA PRO A 30 -7.65 3.09 19.77
C PRO A 30 -6.68 3.71 18.77
N ILE A 31 -6.73 5.04 18.57
CA ILE A 31 -5.81 5.78 17.67
C ILE A 31 -4.37 5.64 18.19
N THR A 32 -4.17 5.96 19.48
CA THR A 32 -2.86 5.82 20.13
C THR A 32 -2.33 4.40 19.98
N TYR A 33 -3.16 3.41 20.33
CA TYR A 33 -2.82 2.00 20.22
C TYR A 33 -2.35 1.62 18.82
N LEU A 34 -3.11 1.96 17.78
CA LEU A 34 -2.77 1.60 16.41
C LEU A 34 -1.49 2.29 15.92
N MET A 35 -1.32 3.57 16.25
CA MET A 35 -0.12 4.33 15.90
C MET A 35 1.15 3.78 16.59
N GLU A 36 1.02 3.21 17.79
CA GLU A 36 2.11 2.58 18.54
C GLU A 36 2.45 1.15 18.07
N LEU A 37 1.61 0.49 17.28
CA LEU A 37 1.91 -0.85 16.71
C LEU A 37 3.15 -0.85 15.79
N GLY A 38 3.68 0.30 15.47
CA GLY A 38 4.87 0.44 14.63
C GLY A 38 4.58 0.23 13.14
N GLY A 39 5.61 -0.18 12.41
CA GLY A 39 5.58 -0.44 10.97
C GLY A 39 6.78 0.16 10.24
N LYS A 40 6.91 -0.14 8.94
CA LYS A 40 8.03 0.33 8.10
C LYS A 40 7.98 1.84 7.83
N ARG A 41 6.85 2.51 8.07
CA ARG A 41 6.62 3.95 7.87
C ARG A 41 7.06 4.46 6.49
N MET A 42 6.93 3.63 5.46
CA MET A 42 7.43 3.98 4.12
C MET A 42 6.72 5.19 3.50
N ARG A 43 5.39 5.29 3.65
CA ARG A 43 4.60 6.40 3.08
C ARG A 43 5.01 7.76 3.66
N PRO A 44 5.06 7.97 4.98
CA PRO A 44 5.56 9.23 5.54
C PRO A 44 7.04 9.48 5.22
N VAL A 45 7.89 8.44 5.13
CA VAL A 45 9.28 8.58 4.68
C VAL A 45 9.35 9.10 3.25
N LEU A 46 8.48 8.61 2.36
CA LEU A 46 8.41 9.10 0.98
C LEU A 46 7.97 10.56 0.88
N VAL A 47 7.11 11.06 1.79
CA VAL A 47 6.82 12.50 1.90
C VAL A 47 8.11 13.27 2.19
N LEU A 48 8.85 12.87 3.24
CA LEU A 48 10.09 13.55 3.65
C LEU A 48 11.17 13.47 2.57
N LEU A 49 11.34 12.30 1.98
CA LEU A 49 12.34 12.06 0.92
C LEU A 49 12.07 12.92 -0.31
N SER A 50 10.80 13.03 -0.73
CA SER A 50 10.38 13.86 -1.85
C SER A 50 10.56 15.35 -1.56
N THR A 51 10.34 15.77 -0.30
CA THR A 51 10.61 17.15 0.13
C THR A 51 12.10 17.47 0.02
N GLU A 52 12.96 16.59 0.51
CA GLU A 52 14.41 16.79 0.45
C GLU A 52 14.95 16.73 -0.99
N LEU A 53 14.36 15.90 -1.85
CA LEU A 53 14.72 15.79 -3.27
C LEU A 53 14.72 17.15 -3.98
N PHE A 54 13.74 18.00 -3.69
CA PHE A 54 13.63 19.36 -4.23
C PHE A 54 14.32 20.44 -3.39
N GLY A 55 15.08 20.03 -2.34
CA GLY A 55 15.84 20.93 -1.50
C GLY A 55 15.04 21.57 -0.36
N GLY A 56 13.82 21.11 -0.12
CA GLY A 56 12.98 21.54 0.99
C GLY A 56 13.47 21.02 2.34
N ASN A 57 13.05 21.70 3.40
CA ASN A 57 13.33 21.29 4.77
C ASN A 57 12.31 20.21 5.20
N VAL A 58 12.81 19.00 5.50
CA VAL A 58 11.99 17.86 5.92
C VAL A 58 11.13 18.14 7.16
N PHE A 59 11.58 19.03 8.05
CA PHE A 59 10.80 19.40 9.24
C PHE A 59 9.52 20.17 8.91
N LYS A 60 9.46 20.87 7.77
CA LYS A 60 8.23 21.50 7.28
C LYS A 60 7.21 20.51 6.74
N ALA A 61 7.66 19.30 6.38
CA ALA A 61 6.81 18.23 5.85
C ALA A 61 6.33 17.24 6.94
N LEU A 62 6.76 17.40 8.20
CA LEU A 62 6.43 16.44 9.26
C LEU A 62 4.94 16.32 9.51
N ASP A 63 4.20 17.44 9.55
CA ASP A 63 2.75 17.39 9.76
C ASP A 63 2.07 16.64 8.60
N ALA A 64 2.41 16.92 7.35
CA ALA A 64 1.86 16.21 6.19
C ALA A 64 2.25 14.72 6.21
N ALA A 65 3.50 14.38 6.58
CA ALA A 65 3.95 13.00 6.71
C ALA A 65 3.17 12.23 7.80
N ILE A 66 2.93 12.86 8.96
CA ILE A 66 2.07 12.29 10.02
C ILE A 66 0.64 12.14 9.51
N GLY A 67 0.12 13.12 8.76
CA GLY A 67 -1.21 13.07 8.16
C GLY A 67 -1.37 11.88 7.20
N ILE A 68 -0.40 11.62 6.34
CA ILE A 68 -0.36 10.43 5.47
C ILE A 68 -0.38 9.14 6.30
N GLU A 69 0.40 9.08 7.37
CA GLU A 69 0.46 7.88 8.21
C GLU A 69 -0.85 7.67 9.00
N LEU A 70 -1.48 8.76 9.48
CA LEU A 70 -2.81 8.70 10.09
C LEU A 70 -3.85 8.17 9.12
N PHE A 71 -3.89 8.72 7.91
CA PHE A 71 -4.79 8.24 6.86
C PHE A 71 -4.54 6.77 6.53
N HIS A 72 -3.28 6.35 6.38
CA HIS A 72 -2.95 4.95 6.15
C HIS A 72 -3.44 4.05 7.29
N ASN A 73 -3.24 4.43 8.55
CA ASN A 73 -3.69 3.61 9.68
C ASN A 73 -5.22 3.66 9.83
N PHE A 74 -5.89 4.75 9.45
CA PHE A 74 -7.35 4.79 9.30
C PHE A 74 -7.83 3.71 8.33
N THR A 75 -7.24 3.65 7.13
CA THR A 75 -7.63 2.63 6.14
C THR A 75 -7.39 1.21 6.65
N LEU A 76 -6.29 0.97 7.37
CA LEU A 76 -6.02 -0.33 7.99
C LEU A 76 -7.03 -0.69 9.09
N MET A 77 -7.47 0.28 9.90
CA MET A 77 -8.46 0.05 10.97
C MET A 77 -9.81 -0.37 10.40
N HIS A 78 -10.26 0.29 9.33
CA HIS A 78 -11.52 -0.06 8.68
C HIS A 78 -11.41 -1.35 7.86
N ASP A 79 -10.29 -1.59 7.19
CA ASP A 79 -9.98 -2.82 6.46
C ASP A 79 -10.05 -4.04 7.41
N ASP A 80 -9.43 -3.94 8.60
CA ASP A 80 -9.51 -4.99 9.61
C ASP A 80 -10.94 -5.35 10.02
N ILE A 81 -11.85 -4.37 10.07
CA ILE A 81 -13.26 -4.61 10.40
C ILE A 81 -13.95 -5.31 9.22
N MET A 82 -13.74 -4.85 8.00
CA MET A 82 -14.33 -5.40 6.78
C MET A 82 -13.90 -6.87 6.58
N ASP A 83 -12.61 -7.15 6.81
CA ASP A 83 -12.01 -8.48 6.67
C ASP A 83 -12.22 -9.37 7.92
N LYS A 84 -12.80 -8.83 9.01
CA LYS A 84 -12.93 -9.50 10.31
C LYS A 84 -11.59 -10.04 10.82
N ALA A 85 -10.51 -9.35 10.54
CA ALA A 85 -9.17 -9.79 10.87
C ALA A 85 -8.92 -9.74 12.39
N PRO A 86 -8.57 -10.85 13.05
CA PRO A 86 -8.39 -10.86 14.50
C PRO A 86 -7.09 -10.19 14.94
N LEU A 87 -6.06 -10.21 14.10
CA LEU A 87 -4.73 -9.75 14.42
C LEU A 87 -4.16 -8.84 13.33
N ARG A 88 -3.41 -7.82 13.74
CA ARG A 88 -2.56 -6.98 12.90
C ARG A 88 -1.18 -6.86 13.53
N ARG A 89 -0.12 -7.21 12.78
CA ARG A 89 1.28 -7.21 13.26
C ARG A 89 1.45 -8.02 14.57
N GLY A 90 0.75 -9.15 14.67
CA GLY A 90 0.80 -10.03 15.84
C GLY A 90 0.06 -9.50 17.08
N LYS A 91 -0.66 -8.38 16.97
CA LYS A 91 -1.47 -7.81 18.07
C LYS A 91 -2.95 -7.82 17.67
N PRO A 92 -3.89 -7.88 18.65
CA PRO A 92 -5.32 -7.77 18.36
C PRO A 92 -5.66 -6.52 17.55
N THR A 93 -6.54 -6.65 16.57
CA THR A 93 -7.07 -5.49 15.82
C THR A 93 -7.94 -4.63 16.76
N VAL A 94 -8.23 -3.39 16.34
CA VAL A 94 -9.00 -2.47 17.20
C VAL A 94 -10.39 -3.03 17.48
N HIS A 95 -11.09 -3.56 16.46
CA HIS A 95 -12.43 -4.13 16.68
C HIS A 95 -12.41 -5.40 17.57
N ALA A 96 -11.34 -6.18 17.51
CA ALA A 96 -11.17 -7.35 18.40
C ALA A 96 -10.83 -6.97 19.85
N LYS A 97 -10.08 -5.87 20.04
CA LYS A 97 -9.66 -5.41 21.37
C LYS A 97 -10.73 -4.57 22.08
N TRP A 98 -11.50 -3.78 21.33
CA TRP A 98 -12.61 -2.95 21.84
C TRP A 98 -13.94 -3.46 21.28
N ASN A 99 -14.37 -2.94 20.15
CA ASN A 99 -15.52 -3.38 19.36
C ASN A 99 -15.51 -2.67 17.99
N GLU A 100 -16.41 -3.08 17.08
CA GLU A 100 -16.53 -2.50 15.74
C GLU A 100 -16.85 -0.99 15.78
N SER A 101 -17.79 -0.56 16.65
CA SER A 101 -18.16 0.86 16.75
C SER A 101 -16.98 1.74 17.16
N ALA A 102 -16.13 1.26 18.08
CA ALA A 102 -14.89 1.97 18.45
C ALA A 102 -13.93 2.06 17.26
N GLY A 103 -13.78 0.97 16.49
CA GLY A 103 -12.96 0.98 15.28
C GLY A 103 -13.47 1.96 14.22
N ILE A 104 -14.78 1.98 13.96
CA ILE A 104 -15.39 2.90 12.99
C ILE A 104 -15.18 4.35 13.43
N LEU A 105 -15.61 4.74 14.62
CA LEU A 105 -15.54 6.12 15.09
C LEU A 105 -14.10 6.62 15.28
N SER A 106 -13.21 5.77 15.78
CA SER A 106 -11.80 6.14 15.91
C SER A 106 -11.13 6.31 14.56
N GLY A 107 -11.49 5.47 13.58
CA GLY A 107 -11.05 5.62 12.19
C GLY A 107 -11.52 6.93 11.57
N ASP A 108 -12.80 7.29 11.73
CA ASP A 108 -13.35 8.55 11.22
C ASP A 108 -12.58 9.75 11.81
N VAL A 109 -12.28 9.73 13.12
CA VAL A 109 -11.48 10.77 13.76
C VAL A 109 -10.04 10.79 13.22
N MET A 110 -9.42 9.62 12.96
CA MET A 110 -8.09 9.57 12.34
C MET A 110 -8.09 10.24 10.96
N PHE A 111 -9.14 10.06 10.17
CA PHE A 111 -9.29 10.71 8.88
C PHE A 111 -9.39 12.22 9.01
N VAL A 112 -10.18 12.71 9.96
CA VAL A 112 -10.27 14.15 10.27
C VAL A 112 -8.92 14.69 10.77
N GLU A 113 -8.23 13.97 11.64
CA GLU A 113 -6.90 14.36 12.13
C GLU A 113 -5.86 14.40 10.99
N ALA A 114 -5.96 13.50 9.99
CA ALA A 114 -5.11 13.54 8.80
C ALA A 114 -5.31 14.87 8.04
N TYR A 115 -6.56 15.29 7.79
CA TYR A 115 -6.84 16.61 7.19
C TYR A 115 -6.29 17.76 8.02
N LYS A 116 -6.47 17.72 9.36
CA LYS A 116 -5.91 18.76 10.26
C LYS A 116 -4.39 18.85 10.19
N ARG A 117 -3.71 17.78 9.82
CA ARG A 117 -2.27 17.80 9.56
C ARG A 117 -1.94 18.38 8.18
N MET A 118 -2.70 18.01 7.16
CA MET A 118 -2.51 18.53 5.80
C MET A 118 -2.69 20.04 5.70
N ILE A 119 -3.64 20.63 6.43
CA ILE A 119 -3.86 22.08 6.40
C ILE A 119 -2.78 22.92 7.08
N LYS A 120 -1.74 22.30 7.67
CA LYS A 120 -0.62 23.02 8.28
C LYS A 120 0.53 23.32 7.32
N VAL A 121 0.41 22.95 6.06
CA VAL A 121 1.37 23.34 5.03
C VAL A 121 1.28 24.85 4.76
N ASP A 122 2.28 25.38 4.04
CA ASP A 122 2.26 26.80 3.63
C ASP A 122 1.00 27.12 2.80
N ASP A 123 0.39 28.28 3.09
CA ASP A 123 -0.85 28.73 2.43
C ASP A 123 -0.75 28.77 0.92
N SER A 124 0.46 29.05 0.38
CA SER A 124 0.72 29.12 -1.07
C SER A 124 0.53 27.80 -1.80
N ILE A 125 0.65 26.67 -1.11
CA ILE A 125 0.51 25.31 -1.65
C ILE A 125 -0.65 24.53 -1.04
N LEU A 126 -1.36 25.12 -0.07
CA LEU A 126 -2.41 24.45 0.71
C LEU A 126 -3.46 23.81 -0.19
N ARG A 127 -3.97 24.55 -1.16
CA ARG A 127 -4.98 24.02 -2.08
C ARG A 127 -4.47 22.81 -2.87
N ASP A 128 -3.28 22.91 -3.42
CA ASP A 128 -2.70 21.82 -4.23
C ASP A 128 -2.48 20.56 -3.39
N VAL A 129 -2.00 20.71 -2.16
CA VAL A 129 -1.82 19.59 -1.22
C VAL A 129 -3.16 18.95 -0.85
N LEU A 130 -4.20 19.75 -0.58
CA LEU A 130 -5.53 19.24 -0.25
C LEU A 130 -6.20 18.55 -1.44
N ASP A 131 -6.05 19.10 -2.66
CA ASP A 131 -6.56 18.47 -3.88
C ASP A 131 -5.92 17.08 -4.07
N VAL A 132 -4.57 16.99 -4.00
CA VAL A 132 -3.85 15.70 -4.08
C VAL A 132 -4.27 14.72 -2.98
N PHE A 133 -4.37 15.20 -1.74
CA PHE A 133 -4.76 14.33 -0.61
C PHE A 133 -6.20 13.83 -0.74
N SER A 134 -7.13 14.69 -1.15
CA SER A 134 -8.55 14.34 -1.33
C SER A 134 -8.76 13.33 -2.45
N ASP A 135 -8.10 13.52 -3.60
CA ASP A 135 -8.13 12.59 -4.73
C ASP A 135 -7.52 11.23 -4.34
N THR A 136 -6.40 11.27 -3.62
CA THR A 136 -5.74 10.06 -3.08
C THR A 136 -6.67 9.31 -2.13
N ALA A 137 -7.31 10.01 -1.20
CA ALA A 137 -8.22 9.42 -0.23
C ALA A 137 -9.44 8.78 -0.91
N SER A 138 -10.04 9.50 -1.86
CA SER A 138 -11.14 8.98 -2.67
C SER A 138 -10.73 7.74 -3.47
N GLY A 139 -9.54 7.78 -4.08
CA GLY A 139 -8.97 6.65 -4.82
C GLY A 139 -8.81 5.41 -3.96
N VAL A 140 -8.26 5.54 -2.75
CA VAL A 140 -8.11 4.39 -1.82
C VAL A 140 -9.46 3.78 -1.46
N CYS A 141 -10.48 4.60 -1.16
CA CYS A 141 -11.83 4.10 -0.88
C CYS A 141 -12.45 3.38 -2.08
N GLN A 142 -12.27 3.93 -3.30
CA GLN A 142 -12.74 3.28 -4.54
C GLN A 142 -12.03 1.95 -4.77
N GLY A 143 -10.72 1.89 -4.52
CA GLY A 143 -9.94 0.65 -4.64
C GLY A 143 -10.40 -0.42 -3.65
N GLN A 144 -10.66 -0.05 -2.40
CA GLN A 144 -11.20 -0.96 -1.38
C GLN A 144 -12.59 -1.48 -1.77
N GLN A 145 -13.48 -0.61 -2.26
CA GLN A 145 -14.80 -1.05 -2.72
C GLN A 145 -14.70 -1.98 -3.93
N ALA A 146 -13.77 -1.74 -4.86
CA ALA A 146 -13.55 -2.62 -6.00
C ALA A 146 -13.05 -4.00 -5.57
N ASP A 147 -12.12 -4.06 -4.60
CA ASP A 147 -11.61 -5.31 -4.02
C ASP A 147 -12.75 -6.15 -3.39
N MET A 148 -13.58 -5.54 -2.55
CA MET A 148 -14.76 -6.18 -1.97
C MET A 148 -15.77 -6.67 -3.04
N ASN A 149 -15.93 -5.92 -4.12
CA ASN A 149 -16.82 -6.33 -5.22
C ASN A 149 -16.28 -7.55 -5.96
N PHE A 150 -14.94 -7.70 -6.05
CA PHE A 150 -14.31 -8.84 -6.71
C PHE A 150 -14.54 -10.16 -5.96
N GLU A 151 -14.70 -10.13 -4.64
CA GLU A 151 -15.06 -11.33 -3.86
C GLU A 151 -16.33 -12.00 -4.35
N LYS A 152 -17.29 -11.21 -4.85
CA LYS A 152 -18.61 -11.65 -5.30
C LYS A 152 -18.69 -11.96 -6.81
N ARG A 153 -17.54 -11.87 -7.51
CA ARG A 153 -17.47 -12.02 -8.97
C ARG A 153 -16.55 -13.15 -9.36
N ASP A 154 -16.92 -13.90 -10.39
CA ASP A 154 -16.08 -14.95 -10.96
C ASP A 154 -15.22 -14.47 -12.14
N ASN A 155 -15.66 -13.40 -12.80
CA ASN A 155 -15.05 -12.83 -14.00
C ASN A 155 -14.42 -11.45 -13.69
N VAL A 156 -13.23 -11.44 -13.16
CA VAL A 156 -12.42 -10.24 -13.00
C VAL A 156 -11.29 -10.28 -14.04
N SER A 157 -11.12 -9.20 -14.80
CA SER A 157 -10.02 -9.10 -15.78
C SER A 157 -8.74 -8.57 -15.14
N ILE A 158 -7.60 -8.81 -15.79
CA ILE A 158 -6.31 -8.24 -15.38
C ILE A 158 -6.35 -6.71 -15.35
N GLU A 159 -7.03 -6.09 -16.30
CA GLU A 159 -7.16 -4.63 -16.32
C GLU A 159 -7.94 -4.10 -15.11
N GLU A 160 -9.04 -4.76 -14.73
CA GLU A 160 -9.81 -4.42 -13.53
C GLU A 160 -8.96 -4.61 -12.27
N TYR A 161 -8.22 -5.71 -12.18
CA TYR A 161 -7.31 -5.99 -11.08
C TYR A 161 -6.22 -4.90 -10.95
N LEU A 162 -5.53 -4.57 -12.05
CA LEU A 162 -4.49 -3.53 -12.04
C LEU A 162 -5.07 -2.16 -11.65
N ARG A 163 -6.29 -1.84 -12.07
CA ARG A 163 -6.99 -0.62 -11.65
C ARG A 163 -7.29 -0.63 -10.15
N MET A 164 -7.74 -1.76 -9.63
CA MET A 164 -8.04 -1.92 -8.20
C MET A 164 -6.79 -1.73 -7.34
N ILE A 165 -5.67 -2.41 -7.65
CA ILE A 165 -4.43 -2.27 -6.87
C ILE A 165 -3.80 -0.88 -7.02
N LYS A 166 -3.93 -0.26 -8.19
CA LYS A 166 -3.57 1.14 -8.38
C LYS A 166 -4.30 2.02 -7.38
N GLN A 167 -5.62 1.90 -7.28
CA GLN A 167 -6.45 2.71 -6.39
C GLN A 167 -6.26 2.33 -4.91
N LYS A 168 -6.32 1.05 -4.55
CA LYS A 168 -6.23 0.60 -3.15
C LYS A 168 -4.85 0.86 -2.53
N THR A 169 -3.77 0.67 -3.31
CA THR A 169 -2.40 0.65 -2.79
C THR A 169 -1.51 1.76 -3.35
N ALA A 170 -1.46 1.90 -4.69
CA ALA A 170 -0.44 2.73 -5.34
C ALA A 170 -0.70 4.23 -5.21
N VAL A 171 -1.95 4.69 -5.28
CA VAL A 171 -2.27 6.13 -5.21
C VAL A 171 -1.81 6.78 -3.91
N LEU A 172 -1.77 6.04 -2.79
CA LEU A 172 -1.31 6.60 -1.52
C LEU A 172 0.22 6.76 -1.48
N LEU A 173 0.98 5.88 -2.14
CA LEU A 173 2.42 6.11 -2.35
C LEU A 173 2.65 7.32 -3.26
N ALA A 174 1.93 7.37 -4.37
CA ALA A 174 2.00 8.44 -5.36
C ALA A 174 1.67 9.81 -4.75
N GLY A 175 0.54 9.91 -4.04
CA GLY A 175 0.11 11.13 -3.35
C GLY A 175 1.11 11.56 -2.27
N SER A 176 1.69 10.60 -1.52
CA SER A 176 2.75 10.89 -0.54
C SER A 176 3.95 11.58 -1.18
N MET A 177 4.40 11.07 -2.33
CA MET A 177 5.54 11.64 -3.04
C MET A 177 5.21 12.98 -3.67
N GLN A 178 4.03 13.16 -4.24
CA GLN A 178 3.60 14.42 -4.83
C GLN A 178 3.45 15.51 -3.77
N ILE A 179 2.81 15.21 -2.63
CA ILE A 179 2.68 16.14 -1.50
C ILE A 179 4.06 16.56 -0.99
N GLY A 180 4.97 15.60 -0.79
CA GLY A 180 6.34 15.90 -0.39
C GLY A 180 7.07 16.79 -1.38
N ALA A 181 6.92 16.56 -2.68
CA ALA A 181 7.50 17.37 -3.73
C ALA A 181 6.98 18.82 -3.70
N LEU A 182 5.66 19.01 -3.56
CA LEU A 182 5.05 20.34 -3.44
C LEU A 182 5.59 21.10 -2.22
N ILE A 183 5.68 20.44 -1.06
CA ILE A 183 6.25 21.04 0.15
C ILE A 183 7.75 21.37 -0.06
N GLY A 184 8.46 20.57 -0.85
CA GLY A 184 9.85 20.77 -1.23
C GLY A 184 10.08 21.94 -2.20
N GLY A 185 9.02 22.54 -2.73
CA GLY A 185 9.09 23.66 -3.69
C GLY A 185 9.14 23.21 -5.14
N ALA A 186 8.74 21.97 -5.45
CA ALA A 186 8.62 21.51 -6.82
C ALA A 186 7.52 22.24 -7.59
N GLU A 187 7.78 22.53 -8.87
CA GLU A 187 6.71 22.92 -9.78
C GLU A 187 5.69 21.77 -9.94
N LYS A 188 4.42 22.09 -10.19
CA LYS A 188 3.34 21.10 -10.30
C LYS A 188 3.65 19.96 -11.26
N GLN A 189 4.25 20.28 -12.41
CA GLN A 189 4.61 19.25 -13.39
C GLN A 189 5.70 18.30 -12.87
N GLN A 190 6.66 18.80 -12.10
CA GLN A 190 7.70 17.99 -11.47
C GLN A 190 7.14 17.11 -10.35
N ALA A 191 6.20 17.66 -9.56
CA ALA A 191 5.49 16.91 -8.54
C ALA A 191 4.63 15.77 -9.16
N LEU A 192 4.01 16.00 -10.33
CA LEU A 192 3.28 14.97 -11.07
C LEU A 192 4.18 13.84 -11.58
N LEU A 193 5.43 14.11 -11.95
CA LEU A 193 6.39 13.07 -12.33
C LEU A 193 6.74 12.17 -11.14
N LEU A 194 6.81 12.71 -9.91
CA LEU A 194 6.96 11.89 -8.71
C LEU A 194 5.69 11.12 -8.36
N TYR A 195 4.50 11.68 -8.63
CA TYR A 195 3.26 10.92 -8.53
C TYR A 195 3.29 9.72 -9.47
N GLU A 196 3.63 9.93 -10.75
CA GLU A 196 3.74 8.87 -11.77
C GLU A 196 4.77 7.80 -11.37
N PHE A 197 5.91 8.21 -10.82
CA PHE A 197 6.89 7.28 -10.25
C PHE A 197 6.30 6.45 -9.13
N GLY A 198 5.68 7.09 -8.13
CA GLY A 198 5.11 6.43 -6.97
C GLY A 198 3.94 5.51 -7.31
N GLU A 199 3.10 5.89 -8.27
CA GLU A 199 1.98 5.07 -8.74
C GLU A 199 2.47 3.77 -9.38
N ASN A 200 3.39 3.87 -10.35
CA ASN A 200 3.93 2.68 -11.01
C ASN A 200 4.71 1.78 -10.03
N LEU A 201 5.47 2.39 -9.12
CA LEU A 201 6.18 1.64 -8.08
C LEU A 201 5.23 0.92 -7.12
N GLY A 202 4.12 1.55 -6.76
CA GLY A 202 3.09 0.97 -5.90
C GLY A 202 2.37 -0.22 -6.54
N ILE A 203 2.12 -0.17 -7.85
CA ILE A 203 1.57 -1.29 -8.61
C ILE A 203 2.59 -2.45 -8.63
N ALA A 204 3.86 -2.18 -8.95
CA ALA A 204 4.91 -3.19 -8.95
C ALA A 204 5.07 -3.84 -7.57
N PHE A 205 4.99 -3.05 -6.50
CA PHE A 205 5.04 -3.54 -5.13
C PHE A 205 3.89 -4.50 -4.80
N GLN A 206 2.67 -4.19 -5.25
CA GLN A 206 1.53 -5.08 -5.02
C GLN A 206 1.65 -6.39 -5.81
N LEU A 207 2.11 -6.33 -7.07
CA LEU A 207 2.41 -7.54 -7.85
C LEU A 207 3.47 -8.41 -7.17
N GLN A 208 4.47 -7.80 -6.54
CA GLN A 208 5.45 -8.52 -5.74
C GLN A 208 4.84 -9.15 -4.49
N ASP A 209 3.95 -8.43 -3.80
CA ASP A 209 3.24 -8.99 -2.63
C ASP A 209 2.42 -10.22 -3.01
N ASP A 210 1.77 -10.24 -4.19
CA ASP A 210 1.04 -11.39 -4.71
C ASP A 210 1.99 -12.59 -4.95
N ILE A 211 3.18 -12.35 -5.52
CA ILE A 211 4.21 -13.40 -5.69
C ILE A 211 4.65 -13.95 -4.33
N LEU A 212 4.90 -13.06 -3.37
CA LEU A 212 5.39 -13.43 -2.05
C LEU A 212 4.33 -14.16 -1.20
N ASP A 213 3.04 -13.90 -1.42
CA ASP A 213 1.98 -14.68 -0.77
C ASP A 213 2.01 -16.15 -1.20
N VAL A 214 2.38 -16.44 -2.44
CA VAL A 214 2.43 -17.82 -2.97
C VAL A 214 3.80 -18.48 -2.77
N TYR A 215 4.89 -17.74 -2.97
CA TYR A 215 6.25 -18.29 -3.05
C TYR A 215 7.21 -17.77 -1.97
N GLY A 216 6.75 -16.89 -1.09
CA GLY A 216 7.59 -16.29 -0.05
C GLY A 216 8.01 -17.30 1.03
N ASN A 217 9.14 -17.02 1.69
CA ASN A 217 9.55 -17.78 2.87
C ASN A 217 8.74 -17.31 4.09
N PRO A 218 7.95 -18.18 4.77
CA PRO A 218 7.14 -17.81 5.92
C PRO A 218 7.92 -17.13 7.05
N GLU A 219 9.16 -17.56 7.30
CA GLU A 219 10.01 -16.99 8.36
C GLU A 219 10.43 -15.55 8.08
N LYS A 220 10.61 -15.20 6.79
CA LYS A 220 11.00 -13.84 6.36
C LYS A 220 9.81 -12.93 6.13
N PHE A 221 8.69 -13.48 5.65
CA PHE A 221 7.52 -12.71 5.25
C PHE A 221 6.64 -12.33 6.45
N GLY A 222 6.67 -13.13 7.53
CA GLY A 222 5.91 -12.85 8.76
C GLY A 222 4.39 -12.99 8.62
N LYS A 223 3.92 -13.59 7.52
CA LYS A 223 2.53 -13.96 7.24
C LYS A 223 2.45 -15.43 6.84
N GLN A 224 1.26 -16.00 6.95
CA GLN A 224 0.99 -17.32 6.39
C GLN A 224 1.07 -17.23 4.86
N VAL A 225 1.87 -18.09 4.25
CA VAL A 225 1.98 -18.23 2.79
C VAL A 225 0.72 -18.93 2.26
N GLY A 226 0.22 -18.51 1.10
CA GLY A 226 -0.96 -19.08 0.46
C GLY A 226 -2.30 -18.52 0.93
N GLY A 227 -2.29 -17.44 1.70
CA GLY A 227 -3.52 -16.80 2.20
C GLY A 227 -4.47 -16.37 1.07
N ASP A 228 -3.93 -15.82 0.00
CA ASP A 228 -4.69 -15.40 -1.18
C ASP A 228 -5.31 -16.61 -1.91
N ILE A 229 -4.60 -17.75 -1.98
CA ILE A 229 -5.13 -19.00 -2.54
C ILE A 229 -6.27 -19.54 -1.68
N ILE A 230 -6.08 -19.61 -0.35
CA ILE A 230 -7.09 -20.14 0.58
C ILE A 230 -8.39 -19.35 0.45
N SER A 231 -8.30 -18.01 0.38
CA SER A 231 -9.46 -17.10 0.29
C SER A 231 -10.02 -16.91 -1.12
N ASN A 232 -9.47 -17.58 -2.15
CA ASN A 232 -9.83 -17.40 -3.56
C ASN A 232 -9.73 -15.93 -4.03
N LYS A 233 -8.77 -15.18 -3.50
CA LYS A 233 -8.60 -13.77 -3.82
C LYS A 233 -8.29 -13.59 -5.30
N LYS A 234 -8.95 -12.62 -5.92
CA LYS A 234 -8.80 -12.32 -7.36
C LYS A 234 -7.49 -11.55 -7.61
N THR A 235 -6.36 -12.23 -7.37
CA THR A 235 -5.02 -11.69 -7.66
C THR A 235 -4.67 -11.84 -9.14
N PHE A 236 -3.60 -11.17 -9.59
CA PHE A 236 -3.07 -11.37 -10.94
C PHE A 236 -2.79 -12.85 -11.22
N MET A 237 -2.29 -13.57 -10.21
CA MET A 237 -1.93 -14.99 -10.37
C MET A 237 -3.17 -15.84 -10.64
N LEU A 238 -4.22 -15.70 -9.85
CA LEU A 238 -5.44 -16.46 -10.05
C LEU A 238 -6.12 -16.12 -11.39
N ILE A 239 -6.21 -14.83 -11.72
CA ILE A 239 -6.84 -14.39 -12.98
C ILE A 239 -6.08 -14.98 -14.18
N LYS A 240 -4.75 -14.87 -14.18
CA LYS A 240 -3.93 -15.45 -15.27
C LYS A 240 -4.01 -16.96 -15.33
N ALA A 241 -4.04 -17.65 -14.21
CA ALA A 241 -4.23 -19.10 -14.19
C ALA A 241 -5.56 -19.48 -14.84
N LYS A 242 -6.66 -18.78 -14.50
CA LYS A 242 -7.97 -19.04 -15.13
C LYS A 242 -8.01 -18.71 -16.62
N GLU A 243 -7.29 -17.69 -17.09
CA GLU A 243 -7.19 -17.36 -18.52
C GLU A 243 -6.41 -18.42 -19.32
N LEU A 244 -5.41 -19.06 -18.72
CA LEU A 244 -4.48 -19.97 -19.41
C LEU A 244 -4.86 -21.45 -19.26
N ALA A 245 -5.60 -21.79 -18.19
CA ALA A 245 -5.98 -23.18 -17.93
C ALA A 245 -6.94 -23.70 -19.01
N GLN A 246 -6.68 -24.93 -19.47
CA GLN A 246 -7.51 -25.62 -20.45
C GLN A 246 -7.79 -27.06 -19.97
N ASP A 247 -8.86 -27.64 -20.49
CA ASP A 247 -9.21 -29.05 -20.30
C ASP A 247 -9.18 -29.51 -18.83
N SER A 248 -8.40 -30.53 -18.51
CA SER A 248 -8.30 -31.08 -17.16
C SER A 248 -7.70 -30.11 -16.14
N VAL A 249 -6.80 -29.22 -16.56
CA VAL A 249 -6.19 -28.22 -15.68
C VAL A 249 -7.24 -27.17 -15.27
N ALA A 250 -8.10 -26.74 -16.20
CA ALA A 250 -9.20 -25.84 -15.90
C ALA A 250 -10.20 -26.48 -14.93
N ALA A 251 -10.59 -27.73 -15.19
CA ALA A 251 -11.51 -28.49 -14.34
C ALA A 251 -10.95 -28.68 -12.92
N GLU A 252 -9.65 -28.98 -12.78
CA GLU A 252 -8.99 -29.14 -11.50
C GLU A 252 -8.93 -27.81 -10.73
N LEU A 253 -8.55 -26.70 -11.40
CA LEU A 253 -8.53 -25.38 -10.79
C LEU A 253 -9.94 -24.97 -10.30
N ASP A 254 -10.98 -25.15 -11.13
CA ASP A 254 -12.35 -24.80 -10.76
C ASP A 254 -12.87 -25.67 -9.60
N MET A 255 -12.49 -26.93 -9.51
CA MET A 255 -12.81 -27.81 -8.39
C MET A 255 -12.25 -27.23 -7.08
N TRP A 256 -10.98 -26.80 -7.06
CA TRP A 256 -10.35 -26.23 -5.87
C TRP A 256 -10.90 -24.85 -5.48
N LEU A 257 -11.41 -24.09 -6.43
CA LEU A 257 -12.00 -22.78 -6.18
C LEU A 257 -13.45 -22.86 -5.69
N SER A 258 -14.21 -23.89 -6.10
CA SER A 258 -15.65 -24.01 -5.82
C SER A 258 -15.97 -24.74 -4.52
N ASN A 259 -15.08 -25.58 -4.01
CA ASN A 259 -15.31 -26.39 -2.80
C ASN A 259 -14.69 -25.71 -1.56
N SER A 260 -15.52 -25.50 -0.53
CA SER A 260 -15.08 -24.94 0.77
C SER A 260 -14.51 -25.97 1.75
N ASP A 261 -14.67 -27.27 1.49
CA ASP A 261 -14.33 -28.34 2.43
C ASP A 261 -12.94 -28.95 2.17
N HIS A 262 -12.11 -28.30 1.36
CA HIS A 262 -10.74 -28.75 1.10
C HIS A 262 -9.82 -28.45 2.28
N ASP A 263 -8.84 -29.34 2.47
CA ASP A 263 -7.69 -29.07 3.32
C ASP A 263 -6.95 -27.83 2.78
N PRO A 264 -6.73 -26.78 3.59
CA PRO A 264 -6.08 -25.56 3.13
C PRO A 264 -4.67 -25.77 2.59
N GLU A 265 -3.89 -26.68 3.19
CA GLU A 265 -2.52 -26.95 2.75
C GLU A 265 -2.51 -27.68 1.41
N GLU A 266 -3.40 -28.66 1.24
CA GLU A 266 -3.56 -29.38 -0.04
C GLU A 266 -4.00 -28.45 -1.16
N LYS A 267 -4.95 -27.52 -0.88
CA LYS A 267 -5.38 -26.48 -1.81
C LYS A 267 -4.21 -25.60 -2.25
N VAL A 268 -3.44 -25.07 -1.30
CA VAL A 268 -2.27 -24.22 -1.61
C VAL A 268 -1.26 -24.97 -2.47
N ASN A 269 -0.92 -26.21 -2.11
CA ASN A 269 0.04 -27.03 -2.85
C ASN A 269 -0.42 -27.30 -4.28
N THR A 270 -1.69 -27.67 -4.47
CA THR A 270 -2.22 -28.01 -5.80
C THR A 270 -2.37 -26.77 -6.68
N VAL A 271 -2.94 -25.69 -6.17
CA VAL A 271 -3.08 -24.44 -6.94
C VAL A 271 -1.71 -23.84 -7.29
N THR A 272 -0.74 -23.89 -6.38
CA THR A 272 0.64 -23.47 -6.66
C THR A 272 1.28 -24.35 -7.77
N SER A 273 1.02 -25.65 -7.78
CA SER A 273 1.48 -26.55 -8.84
C SER A 273 0.87 -26.18 -10.19
N ILE A 274 -0.42 -25.82 -10.23
CA ILE A 274 -1.08 -25.31 -11.43
C ILE A 274 -0.44 -23.99 -11.89
N TYR A 275 -0.16 -23.05 -10.99
CA TYR A 275 0.53 -21.79 -11.33
C TYR A 275 1.91 -22.04 -11.93
N ASN A 276 2.66 -23.02 -11.40
CA ASN A 276 3.96 -23.42 -11.92
C ASN A 276 3.84 -24.03 -13.32
N LEU A 277 2.89 -24.96 -13.52
CA LEU A 277 2.62 -25.58 -14.81
C LEU A 277 2.31 -24.53 -15.89
N LEU A 278 1.47 -23.56 -15.56
CA LEU A 278 1.05 -22.48 -16.45
C LEU A 278 2.07 -21.33 -16.54
N LYS A 279 3.18 -21.40 -15.79
CA LYS A 279 4.23 -20.36 -15.72
C LYS A 279 3.69 -18.97 -15.35
N VAL A 280 2.68 -18.94 -14.49
CA VAL A 280 2.02 -17.68 -14.10
C VAL A 280 2.98 -16.73 -13.41
N ARG A 281 3.89 -17.24 -12.56
CA ARG A 281 4.91 -16.46 -11.88
C ARG A 281 5.72 -15.58 -12.85
N GLN A 282 6.22 -16.16 -13.95
CA GLN A 282 7.00 -15.41 -14.94
C GLN A 282 6.19 -14.28 -15.61
N LEU A 283 4.87 -14.45 -15.74
CA LEU A 283 4.00 -13.42 -16.29
C LEU A 283 3.83 -12.25 -15.32
N VAL A 284 3.66 -12.52 -14.02
CA VAL A 284 3.59 -11.48 -12.99
C VAL A 284 4.92 -10.74 -12.88
N GLU A 285 6.06 -11.46 -12.86
CA GLU A 285 7.40 -10.87 -12.83
C GLU A 285 7.63 -9.94 -14.02
N LYS A 286 7.21 -10.32 -15.22
CA LYS A 286 7.30 -9.49 -16.43
C LYS A 286 6.44 -8.21 -16.31
N GLU A 287 5.24 -8.34 -15.76
CA GLU A 287 4.37 -7.18 -15.56
C GLU A 287 4.94 -6.24 -14.48
N MET A 288 5.48 -6.79 -13.39
CA MET A 288 6.18 -6.05 -12.36
C MET A 288 7.37 -5.26 -12.94
N GLU A 289 8.22 -5.90 -13.77
CA GLU A 289 9.32 -5.22 -14.46
C GLU A 289 8.83 -4.09 -15.36
N HIS A 290 7.70 -4.28 -16.05
CA HIS A 290 7.11 -3.23 -16.89
C HIS A 290 6.77 -1.99 -16.08
N PHE A 291 6.13 -2.14 -14.92
CA PHE A 291 5.80 -1.02 -14.05
C PHE A 291 7.05 -0.38 -13.41
N VAL A 292 8.05 -1.16 -13.01
CA VAL A 292 9.33 -0.59 -12.53
C VAL A 292 10.01 0.23 -13.62
N LYS A 293 10.04 -0.24 -14.87
CA LYS A 293 10.59 0.54 -16.00
C LYS A 293 9.82 1.86 -16.22
N LYS A 294 8.48 1.84 -16.11
CA LYS A 294 7.67 3.08 -16.17
C LYS A 294 8.01 4.03 -15.02
N ALA A 295 8.13 3.51 -13.80
CA ALA A 295 8.53 4.31 -12.65
C ALA A 295 9.89 4.99 -12.88
N LEU A 296 10.92 4.22 -13.25
CA LEU A 296 12.25 4.76 -13.53
C LEU A 296 12.26 5.77 -14.67
N HIS A 297 11.43 5.57 -15.70
CA HIS A 297 11.26 6.54 -16.79
C HIS A 297 10.66 7.86 -16.27
N ALA A 298 9.62 7.82 -15.43
CA ALA A 298 9.08 9.03 -14.81
C ALA A 298 10.14 9.76 -13.96
N LEU A 299 10.88 9.03 -13.12
CA LEU A 299 11.96 9.58 -12.29
C LEU A 299 13.08 10.20 -13.12
N SER A 300 13.41 9.63 -14.29
CA SER A 300 14.46 10.17 -15.16
C SER A 300 14.13 11.59 -15.65
N ARG A 301 12.84 11.90 -15.82
CA ARG A 301 12.31 13.19 -16.30
C ARG A 301 12.23 14.25 -15.20
N VAL A 302 12.38 13.88 -13.92
CA VAL A 302 12.41 14.86 -12.83
C VAL A 302 13.66 15.72 -12.93
N SER A 303 13.50 17.05 -12.89
CA SER A 303 14.58 18.03 -13.09
C SER A 303 15.35 18.33 -11.80
N VAL A 304 16.05 17.32 -11.28
CA VAL A 304 16.95 17.44 -10.12
C VAL A 304 18.27 16.72 -10.46
N GLU A 305 19.31 16.99 -9.69
CA GLU A 305 20.62 16.32 -9.86
C GLU A 305 20.47 14.79 -9.77
N SER A 306 21.15 14.07 -10.65
CA SER A 306 21.10 12.60 -10.70
C SER A 306 21.52 11.95 -9.37
N SER A 307 22.46 12.54 -8.66
CA SER A 307 22.91 12.09 -7.34
C SER A 307 21.77 12.03 -6.30
N LYS A 308 20.83 12.95 -6.39
CA LYS A 308 19.67 13.00 -5.49
C LYS A 308 18.61 11.91 -5.80
N LYS A 309 18.56 11.44 -7.06
CA LYS A 309 17.61 10.39 -7.48
C LYS A 309 18.04 8.98 -7.04
N GLN A 310 19.30 8.76 -6.68
CA GLN A 310 19.88 7.44 -6.41
C GLN A 310 19.10 6.64 -5.36
N ILE A 311 18.63 7.29 -4.30
CA ILE A 311 17.88 6.62 -3.24
C ILE A 311 16.55 6.07 -3.80
N LEU A 312 15.83 6.85 -4.61
CA LEU A 312 14.58 6.42 -5.23
C LEU A 312 14.82 5.36 -6.31
N GLN A 313 15.90 5.47 -7.08
CA GLN A 313 16.32 4.45 -8.05
C GLN A 313 16.62 3.13 -7.36
N GLY A 314 17.45 3.15 -6.31
CA GLY A 314 17.76 1.97 -5.52
C GLY A 314 16.51 1.33 -4.89
N PHE A 315 15.57 2.14 -4.45
CA PHE A 315 14.30 1.64 -3.90
C PHE A 315 13.46 0.91 -4.97
N ALA A 316 13.40 1.44 -6.20
CA ALA A 316 12.70 0.79 -7.31
C ALA A 316 13.42 -0.49 -7.78
N GLU A 317 14.75 -0.46 -7.86
CA GLU A 317 15.57 -1.61 -8.27
C GLU A 317 15.52 -2.75 -7.24
N GLN A 318 15.46 -2.44 -5.95
CA GLN A 318 15.31 -3.45 -4.90
C GLN A 318 14.01 -4.26 -5.01
N LEU A 319 12.96 -3.72 -5.61
CA LEU A 319 11.74 -4.48 -5.88
C LEU A 319 12.00 -5.62 -6.88
N LEU A 320 12.90 -5.43 -7.84
CA LEU A 320 13.24 -6.48 -8.80
C LEU A 320 14.17 -7.57 -8.23
N ILE A 321 14.91 -7.24 -7.16
CA ILE A 321 15.96 -8.11 -6.59
C ILE A 321 15.46 -8.89 -5.37
N ARG A 322 14.31 -8.50 -4.78
CA ARG A 322 13.77 -9.22 -3.62
C ARG A 322 13.46 -10.67 -3.99
N GLU A 323 14.54 -11.45 -4.00
CA GLU A 323 14.48 -12.90 -3.96
C GLU A 323 13.97 -13.34 -2.57
N HIS A 324 13.19 -14.34 -2.59
CA HIS A 324 12.44 -15.20 -1.68
C HIS A 324 13.01 -15.38 -0.27
#